data_5a1a5f6745beb2d5dfb63b054ee4c982
#
_entry.id   5a1a5f6745beb2d5dfb63b054ee4c982
#
_cell.length_a   1.000
_cell.length_b   1.000
_cell.length_c   1.000
_cell.angle_alpha   90.00
_cell.angle_beta   90.00
_cell.angle_gamma   90.00
#
_symmetry.space_group_name_H-M   'P 1'
#
loop_
_entity.id
_entity.type
_entity.pdbx_description
1 polymer ?
#
loop_
_entity_poly.entity_id
_entity_poly.type
_entity_poly.pdbx_seq_one_letter_code
_entity_poly.pdbx_strand_id
1 'polypeptide(L)' 'MKTLDKERRKLEKAGFSGRTLEQAMELLERTNASILAEILVKMVTKQEKTPSMALHEMAAKTRELEAKLGFPPEETS' A
#
# COMPACT_ATOMS: atom_id res chain seq x y z
N MET A 1 20.53 -1.44 1.41
CA MET A 1 19.33 -0.95 0.77
C MET A 1 18.29 -2.03 0.64
N LYS A 2 17.08 -1.69 1.03
CA LYS A 2 16.02 -2.66 1.00
C LYS A 2 15.35 -2.70 -0.35
N THR A 3 15.14 -3.89 -0.87
CA THR A 3 14.37 -4.00 -2.09
C THR A 3 13.02 -4.60 -1.75
N LEU A 4 12.01 -4.19 -2.48
CA LEU A 4 10.68 -4.70 -2.29
C LEU A 4 10.25 -5.53 -3.49
N ASP A 5 11.18 -6.28 -4.04
CA ASP A 5 10.91 -7.06 -5.24
C ASP A 5 9.81 -8.09 -5.01
N LYS A 6 9.84 -8.76 -3.86
CA LYS A 6 8.81 -9.74 -3.57
C LYS A 6 7.44 -9.10 -3.50
N GLU A 7 7.35 -8.01 -2.79
CA GLU A 7 6.09 -7.32 -2.63
C GLU A 7 5.61 -6.78 -3.96
N ARG A 8 6.52 -6.27 -4.75
CA ARG A 8 6.16 -5.76 -6.06
C ARG A 8 5.56 -6.86 -6.93
N ARG A 9 6.18 -8.03 -6.92
CA ARG A 9 5.66 -9.14 -7.73
C ARG A 9 4.29 -9.57 -7.26
N LYS A 10 4.08 -9.60 -5.95
CA LYS A 10 2.77 -9.94 -5.44
C LYS A 10 1.71 -8.97 -5.94
N LEU A 11 2.02 -7.69 -5.91
CA LEU A 11 1.08 -6.69 -6.38
C LEU A 11 0.85 -6.81 -7.86
N GLU A 12 1.90 -7.06 -8.63
CA GLU A 12 1.74 -7.22 -10.06
C GLU A 12 0.84 -8.40 -10.39
N LYS A 13 1.00 -9.49 -9.67
CA LYS A 13 0.15 -10.65 -9.90
C LYS A 13 -1.30 -10.37 -9.56
N ALA A 14 -1.53 -9.48 -8.61
CA ALA A 14 -2.89 -9.13 -8.24
C ALA A 14 -3.51 -8.12 -9.18
N GLY A 15 -2.74 -7.60 -10.13
CA GLY A 15 -3.30 -6.67 -11.09
C GLY A 15 -2.82 -5.24 -10.96
N PHE A 16 -1.95 -4.97 -10.01
CA PHE A 16 -1.39 -3.62 -9.88
C PHE A 16 -0.40 -3.37 -11.02
N SER A 17 -0.51 -2.22 -11.63
CA SER A 17 0.40 -1.88 -12.72
C SER A 17 0.44 -0.36 -12.88
N GLY A 18 1.43 0.11 -13.63
CA GLY A 18 1.55 1.52 -13.96
C GLY A 18 1.63 2.40 -12.73
N ARG A 19 0.92 3.50 -12.77
CA ARG A 19 0.95 4.45 -11.67
C ARG A 19 0.39 3.85 -10.38
N THR A 20 -0.62 3.02 -10.48
CA THR A 20 -1.20 2.40 -9.31
C THR A 20 -0.16 1.56 -8.59
N LEU A 21 0.63 0.81 -9.34
CA LEU A 21 1.69 0.02 -8.75
C LEU A 21 2.74 0.91 -8.08
N GLU A 22 3.11 2.00 -8.76
CA GLU A 22 4.10 2.88 -8.19
C GLU A 22 3.63 3.51 -6.89
N GLN A 23 2.38 3.94 -6.86
CA GLN A 23 1.84 4.53 -5.64
C GLN A 23 1.75 3.51 -4.52
N ALA A 24 1.39 2.27 -4.88
CA ALA A 24 1.36 1.21 -3.87
C ALA A 24 2.74 0.96 -3.31
N MET A 25 3.75 0.96 -4.17
CA MET A 25 5.12 0.74 -3.69
C MET A 25 5.57 1.86 -2.77
N GLU A 26 5.20 3.10 -3.09
CA GLU A 26 5.52 4.21 -2.20
C GLU A 26 4.89 4.03 -0.84
N LEU A 27 3.63 3.61 -0.82
CA LEU A 27 2.96 3.37 0.45
C LEU A 27 3.64 2.26 1.24
N LEU A 28 4.06 1.22 0.54
CA LEU A 28 4.76 0.13 1.19
C LEU A 28 6.05 0.59 1.85
N GLU A 29 6.76 1.49 1.18
CA GLU A 29 8.02 1.97 1.73
C GLU A 29 7.82 2.78 3.00
N ARG A 30 6.65 3.37 3.17
CA ARG A 30 6.37 4.19 4.34
C ARG A 30 5.75 3.41 5.48
N THR A 31 5.41 2.16 5.24
CA THR A 31 4.74 1.35 6.25
C THR A 31 5.41 -0.01 6.29
N ASN A 32 4.72 -0.99 6.85
CA ASN A 32 5.24 -2.35 6.86
C ASN A 32 4.92 -3.00 5.51
N ALA A 33 5.93 -3.08 4.66
CA ALA A 33 5.73 -3.51 3.28
C ALA A 33 5.12 -4.90 3.20
N SER A 34 5.62 -5.82 4.01
CA SER A 34 5.17 -7.20 3.95
C SER A 34 3.68 -7.32 4.28
N ILE A 35 3.28 -6.70 5.37
CA ILE A 35 1.89 -6.78 5.80
C ILE A 35 0.98 -6.04 4.84
N LEU A 36 1.39 -4.86 4.42
CA LEU A 36 0.54 -4.04 3.56
C LEU A 36 0.35 -4.69 2.21
N ALA A 37 1.41 -5.29 1.67
CA ALA A 37 1.30 -5.98 0.39
C ALA A 37 0.27 -7.10 0.47
N GLU A 38 0.30 -7.87 1.55
CA GLU A 38 -0.68 -8.93 1.72
C GLU A 38 -2.10 -8.41 1.79
N ILE A 39 -2.27 -7.33 2.53
CA ILE A 39 -3.61 -6.76 2.66
C ILE A 39 -4.11 -6.28 1.30
N LEU A 40 -3.27 -5.60 0.55
CA LEU A 40 -3.68 -5.12 -0.76
C LEU A 40 -4.05 -6.28 -1.69
N VAL A 41 -3.24 -7.33 -1.69
CA VAL A 41 -3.53 -8.48 -2.51
C VAL A 41 -4.86 -9.11 -2.12
N LYS A 42 -5.11 -9.24 -0.83
CA LYS A 42 -6.37 -9.82 -0.38
C LYS A 42 -7.56 -8.97 -0.77
N MET A 43 -7.42 -7.66 -0.70
CA MET A 43 -8.51 -6.79 -1.09
C MET A 43 -8.88 -7.00 -2.55
N VAL A 44 -7.90 -7.20 -3.40
CA VAL A 44 -8.16 -7.41 -4.81
C VAL A 44 -8.68 -8.81 -5.09
N THR A 45 -8.07 -9.82 -4.49
CA THR A 45 -8.40 -11.20 -4.84
C THR A 45 -9.60 -11.72 -4.08
N LYS A 46 -9.78 -11.33 -2.83
CA LYS A 46 -10.86 -11.87 -2.03
C LYS A 46 -12.05 -10.93 -1.90
N GLN A 47 -11.81 -9.64 -1.89
CA GLN A 47 -12.90 -8.67 -1.80
C GLN A 47 -13.28 -8.11 -3.16
N GLU A 48 -12.64 -8.59 -4.20
CA GLU A 48 -12.98 -8.22 -5.57
C GLU A 48 -12.91 -6.72 -5.81
N LYS A 49 -11.99 -6.05 -5.14
CA LYS A 49 -11.80 -4.63 -5.37
C LYS A 49 -10.77 -4.44 -6.47
N THR A 50 -10.89 -3.32 -7.17
CA THR A 50 -9.86 -3.01 -8.15
C THR A 50 -8.58 -2.59 -7.42
N PRO A 51 -7.43 -2.74 -8.08
CA PRO A 51 -6.19 -2.29 -7.44
C PRO A 51 -6.23 -0.82 -7.04
N SER A 52 -6.84 0.01 -7.87
CA SER A 52 -6.95 1.43 -7.54
C SER A 52 -7.77 1.66 -6.29
N MET A 53 -8.89 0.97 -6.15
CA MET A 53 -9.72 1.11 -4.96
C MET A 53 -9.02 0.59 -3.73
N ALA A 54 -8.35 -0.56 -3.85
CA ALA A 54 -7.65 -1.12 -2.71
C ALA A 54 -6.57 -0.16 -2.23
N LEU A 55 -5.82 0.40 -3.16
CA LEU A 55 -4.78 1.34 -2.81
C LEU A 55 -5.35 2.57 -2.13
N HIS A 56 -6.44 3.09 -2.67
CA HIS A 56 -7.06 4.29 -2.13
C HIS A 56 -7.53 4.06 -0.70
N GLU A 57 -8.15 2.93 -0.44
CA GLU A 57 -8.63 2.62 0.90
C GLU A 57 -7.50 2.46 1.89
N MET A 58 -6.44 1.79 1.46
CA MET A 58 -5.31 1.60 2.37
C MET A 58 -4.59 2.91 2.66
N ALA A 59 -4.49 3.77 1.68
CA ALA A 59 -3.88 5.06 1.90
C ALA A 59 -4.67 5.88 2.92
N ALA A 60 -5.99 5.84 2.81
CA ALA A 60 -6.84 6.55 3.75
C ALA A 60 -6.71 5.98 5.14
N LYS A 61 -6.69 4.64 5.25
CA LYS A 61 -6.54 4.02 6.56
C LYS A 61 -5.20 4.33 7.19
N THR A 62 -4.16 4.35 6.39
CA THR A 62 -2.84 4.67 6.91
C THR A 62 -2.81 6.07 7.49
N ARG A 63 -3.45 7.02 6.79
CA ARG A 63 -3.52 8.37 7.31
C ARG A 63 -4.27 8.45 8.61
N GLU A 64 -5.39 7.71 8.70
CA GLU A 64 -6.15 7.70 9.92
C GLU A 64 -5.34 7.17 11.08
N LEU A 65 -4.61 6.10 10.85
CA LEU A 65 -3.79 5.52 11.90
C LEU A 65 -2.71 6.47 12.36
N GLU A 66 -2.08 7.14 11.42
CA GLU A 66 -1.05 8.11 11.77
C GLU A 66 -1.62 9.22 12.63
N ALA A 67 -2.80 9.70 12.27
CA ALA A 67 -3.43 10.76 13.03
C ALA A 67 -3.80 10.28 14.44
N LYS A 68 -4.32 9.07 14.54
CA LYS A 68 -4.72 8.56 15.84
C LYS A 68 -3.54 8.30 16.75
N LEU A 69 -2.44 7.86 16.19
CA LEU A 69 -1.25 7.57 16.97
C LEU A 69 -0.47 8.83 17.31
N GLY A 70 -0.85 9.95 16.73
CA GLY A 70 -0.16 11.18 17.03
C GLY A 70 1.15 11.35 16.34
N PHE A 71 1.41 10.58 15.32
CA PHE A 71 2.64 10.74 14.55
C PHE A 71 2.56 12.02 13.75
N PRO A 72 3.64 12.79 13.72
CA PRO A 72 3.63 14.01 12.92
C PRO A 72 3.63 13.66 11.45
N PRO A 73 2.98 14.49 10.64
CA PRO A 73 3.03 14.28 9.20
C PRO A 73 4.45 14.45 8.70
N GLU A 74 4.76 13.71 7.67
CA GLU A 74 6.12 13.74 7.18
C GLU A 74 6.54 15.04 6.62
N GLU A 75 5.63 15.69 5.99
CA GLU A 75 6.01 16.90 5.32
C GLU A 75 6.23 18.03 6.27
N THR A 76 6.08 17.83 7.53
CA THR A 76 6.29 18.90 8.45
C THR A 76 7.68 19.41 8.43
N SER A 77 8.48 18.79 7.84
CA SER A 77 9.82 19.34 7.74
C SER A 77 9.79 20.74 7.20
#